data_aad01e8af54af40ae3f96ae342057031
#
_entry.id   aad01e8af54af40ae3f96ae342057031
#
_cell.length_a   1.000
_cell.length_b   1.000
_cell.length_c   1.000
_cell.angle_alpha   90.00
_cell.angle_beta   90.00
_cell.angle_gamma   90.00
#
_symmetry.space_group_name_H-M   'P 1'
#
loop_
_entity.id
_entity.type
_entity.pdbx_description
1 polymer ?
#
loop_
_entity_poly.entity_id
_entity_poly.type
_entity_poly.pdbx_seq_one_letter_code
_entity_poly.pdbx_strand_id
1 'polypeptide(L)'
;MKKITYLIITVVLLISCKEKNRNKVFKLNGPIFGTGYNIQYHSEKGINYQPQFDSLFAVINQSLSTYIPTSDISKWNRNEKVEVDQHFMRVFNASKKIFKESKGVFDPTIGNVVNAWNFGPDENKFLTDSITINNLMKDVGFDRVIKTSEKFIRPVNTYLDFNAIAKGYGIDVIAEYLHSEGVTNYLVDIGGDMRTSGINKEKNKGWTVGIEDPNFDGSQSYSKAITLTNKGMATSGTYRKFKMDENGNRYAHIIDTKTGYPTRTNVLSVSVIAPNCMLADGYATTFQAMGVKNTTEFLNTHPELMVYFIYLNDEGALQKLSLNGFPK
;
A
#
# COMPACT_ATOMS: atom_id res chain seq x y z
N MET A 1 65.77 19.42 26.19
CA MET A 1 64.91 19.85 25.06
C MET A 1 64.51 18.73 24.11
N LYS A 2 65.28 17.70 23.82
CA LYS A 2 64.94 16.61 22.87
C LYS A 2 63.79 15.65 23.36
N LYS A 3 63.61 15.47 24.66
CA LYS A 3 62.53 14.57 25.22
C LYS A 3 61.12 15.17 25.15
N ILE A 4 60.98 16.49 25.17
CA ILE A 4 59.68 17.17 25.08
C ILE A 4 59.15 17.16 23.64
N THR A 5 60.02 17.22 22.65
CA THR A 5 59.64 17.20 21.22
C THR A 5 59.03 15.84 20.81
N TYR A 6 59.52 14.72 21.39
CA TYR A 6 58.97 13.40 21.11
C TYR A 6 57.56 13.18 21.76
N LEU A 7 57.30 13.80 22.92
CA LEU A 7 56.01 13.71 23.57
C LEU A 7 54.90 14.46 22.78
N ILE A 8 55.24 15.59 22.18
CA ILE A 8 54.28 16.36 21.37
C ILE A 8 53.97 15.64 20.06
N ILE A 9 54.92 14.97 19.42
CA ILE A 9 54.70 14.20 18.20
C ILE A 9 53.82 12.97 18.47
N THR A 10 53.99 12.31 19.62
CA THR A 10 53.15 11.13 19.97
C THR A 10 51.71 11.50 20.27
N VAL A 11 51.42 12.69 20.80
CA VAL A 11 50.05 13.17 21.08
C VAL A 11 49.30 13.55 19.82
N VAL A 12 49.99 14.07 18.78
CA VAL A 12 49.35 14.45 17.50
C VAL A 12 48.94 13.23 16.68
N LEU A 13 49.55 12.06 16.88
CA LEU A 13 49.22 10.83 16.15
C LEU A 13 47.96 10.10 16.71
N LEU A 14 47.42 10.50 17.86
CA LEU A 14 46.24 9.88 18.46
C LEU A 14 44.94 10.56 18.10
N ILE A 15 44.93 11.67 17.36
CA ILE A 15 43.73 12.33 16.85
C ILE A 15 43.43 11.91 15.39
N SER A 16 43.70 10.68 15.03
CA SER A 16 43.12 10.08 13.86
C SER A 16 41.69 9.62 14.24
N CYS A 17 40.78 10.56 14.40
CA CYS A 17 39.39 10.28 14.29
C CYS A 17 39.16 9.60 12.93
N LYS A 18 38.96 8.28 12.93
CA LYS A 18 38.31 7.62 11.78
C LYS A 18 37.06 8.44 11.46
N GLU A 19 37.10 9.23 10.38
CA GLU A 19 35.89 9.76 9.79
C GLU A 19 35.01 8.55 9.56
N LYS A 20 34.01 8.39 10.44
CA LYS A 20 32.89 7.50 10.15
C LYS A 20 32.40 7.96 8.78
N ASN A 21 32.42 7.05 7.82
CA ASN A 21 31.99 7.26 6.45
C ASN A 21 30.54 7.77 6.49
N ARG A 22 30.39 9.08 6.73
CA ARG A 22 29.14 9.82 6.65
C ARG A 22 28.84 9.86 5.15
N ASN A 23 27.60 9.93 4.73
CA ASN A 23 27.16 9.85 3.34
C ASN A 23 27.17 8.44 2.75
N LYS A 24 26.25 7.61 3.22
CA LYS A 24 26.11 6.24 2.73
C LYS A 24 24.74 6.02 2.11
N VAL A 25 24.72 5.34 0.97
CA VAL A 25 23.50 4.77 0.40
C VAL A 25 23.26 3.40 1.01
N PHE A 26 22.05 3.20 1.56
CA PHE A 26 21.59 1.92 2.04
C PHE A 26 20.57 1.35 1.06
N LYS A 27 20.68 0.04 0.81
CA LYS A 27 19.71 -0.75 0.01
C LYS A 27 19.34 -1.95 0.86
N LEU A 28 18.12 -1.94 1.34
CA LEU A 28 17.60 -2.93 2.28
C LEU A 28 16.44 -3.66 1.61
N ASN A 29 16.37 -4.97 1.80
CA ASN A 29 15.29 -5.81 1.28
C ASN A 29 14.96 -6.91 2.27
N GLY A 30 13.74 -7.43 2.19
CA GLY A 30 13.26 -8.50 3.04
C GLY A 30 11.78 -8.78 2.83
N PRO A 31 11.23 -9.81 3.48
CA PRO A 31 9.82 -10.13 3.43
C PRO A 31 9.01 -9.22 4.37
N ILE A 32 7.84 -8.76 3.90
CA ILE A 32 6.86 -8.02 4.72
C ILE A 32 5.46 -8.07 4.08
N PHE A 33 4.38 -8.05 4.87
CA PHE A 33 2.98 -7.98 4.44
C PHE A 33 2.60 -8.98 3.34
N GLY A 34 3.15 -10.20 3.42
CA GLY A 34 2.94 -11.25 2.41
C GLY A 34 3.64 -11.03 1.08
N THR A 35 4.58 -10.07 1.01
CA THR A 35 5.39 -9.75 -0.17
C THR A 35 6.82 -9.38 0.24
N GLY A 36 7.59 -8.70 -0.61
CA GLY A 36 8.91 -8.18 -0.30
C GLY A 36 8.96 -6.66 -0.28
N TYR A 37 9.93 -6.10 0.46
CA TYR A 37 10.26 -4.69 0.37
C TYR A 37 11.64 -4.46 -0.23
N ASN A 38 11.81 -3.28 -0.83
CA ASN A 38 13.07 -2.73 -1.31
C ASN A 38 13.13 -1.26 -0.89
N ILE A 39 13.96 -0.95 0.11
CA ILE A 39 14.11 0.39 0.63
C ILE A 39 15.51 0.90 0.29
N GLN A 40 15.58 2.02 -0.42
CA GLN A 40 16.83 2.69 -0.74
C GLN A 40 16.81 4.10 -0.16
N TYR A 41 17.85 4.47 0.57
CA TYR A 41 17.96 5.83 1.11
C TYR A 41 19.40 6.27 1.26
N HIS A 42 19.60 7.59 1.23
CA HIS A 42 20.87 8.23 1.45
C HIS A 42 20.95 8.81 2.86
N SER A 43 21.81 8.24 3.71
CA SER A 43 22.01 8.71 5.07
C SER A 43 23.29 9.54 5.18
N GLU A 44 23.17 10.83 5.46
CA GLU A 44 24.30 11.71 5.76
C GLU A 44 24.96 11.35 7.10
N LYS A 45 24.20 10.77 8.02
CA LYS A 45 24.69 10.27 9.32
C LYS A 45 25.38 8.91 9.20
N GLY A 46 25.25 8.20 8.07
CA GLY A 46 25.76 6.84 7.86
C GLY A 46 25.07 5.78 8.73
N ILE A 47 23.80 6.01 9.12
CA ILE A 47 23.05 5.12 9.99
C ILE A 47 22.23 4.14 9.16
N ASN A 48 22.27 2.86 9.55
CA ASN A 48 21.38 1.82 9.04
C ASN A 48 20.13 1.75 9.95
N TYR A 49 18.96 2.04 9.38
CA TYR A 49 17.68 2.05 10.08
C TYR A 49 16.89 0.73 10.00
N GLN A 50 17.52 -0.37 9.56
CA GLN A 50 16.85 -1.68 9.47
C GLN A 50 16.15 -2.09 10.78
N PRO A 51 16.76 -2.00 11.98
CA PRO A 51 16.08 -2.39 13.21
C PRO A 51 14.82 -1.56 13.52
N GLN A 52 14.83 -0.27 13.13
CA GLN A 52 13.68 0.61 13.31
C GLN A 52 12.55 0.26 12.34
N PHE A 53 12.90 -0.09 11.08
CA PHE A 53 11.91 -0.57 10.11
C PHE A 53 11.26 -1.85 10.57
N ASP A 54 12.03 -2.81 11.08
CA ASP A 54 11.51 -4.07 11.62
C ASP A 54 10.52 -3.83 12.77
N SER A 55 10.85 -2.89 13.67
CA SER A 55 9.96 -2.48 14.77
C SER A 55 8.68 -1.82 14.27
N LEU A 56 8.77 -0.90 13.29
CA LEU A 56 7.60 -0.23 12.70
C LEU A 56 6.71 -1.23 11.96
N PHE A 57 7.27 -2.16 11.20
CA PHE A 57 6.52 -3.22 10.54
C PHE A 57 5.78 -4.10 11.53
N ALA A 58 6.41 -4.44 12.66
CA ALA A 58 5.76 -5.24 13.70
C ALA A 58 4.56 -4.50 14.33
N VAL A 59 4.70 -3.20 14.61
CA VAL A 59 3.61 -2.38 15.15
C VAL A 59 2.45 -2.26 14.15
N ILE A 60 2.74 -2.02 12.86
CA ILE A 60 1.71 -1.92 11.82
C ILE A 60 0.96 -3.26 11.68
N ASN A 61 1.68 -4.37 11.67
CA ASN A 61 1.08 -5.70 11.63
C ASN A 61 0.18 -5.95 12.84
N GLN A 62 0.65 -5.59 14.04
CA GLN A 62 -0.13 -5.74 15.27
C GLN A 62 -1.41 -4.89 15.25
N SER A 63 -1.37 -3.72 14.63
CA SER A 63 -2.54 -2.85 14.50
C SER A 63 -3.52 -3.31 13.42
N LEU A 64 -3.05 -3.66 12.22
CA LEU A 64 -3.86 -3.67 10.99
C LEU A 64 -4.00 -5.04 10.31
N SER A 65 -3.23 -6.05 10.68
CA SER A 65 -3.23 -7.32 9.95
C SER A 65 -4.39 -8.23 10.35
N THR A 66 -5.28 -8.52 9.42
CA THR A 66 -6.33 -9.54 9.60
C THR A 66 -5.79 -10.96 9.61
N TYR A 67 -4.54 -11.17 9.18
CA TYR A 67 -3.84 -12.48 9.19
C TYR A 67 -3.21 -12.82 10.54
N ILE A 68 -3.16 -11.87 11.49
CA ILE A 68 -2.64 -12.07 12.83
C ILE A 68 -3.82 -12.12 13.81
N PRO A 69 -4.15 -13.28 14.39
CA PRO A 69 -5.32 -13.42 15.26
C PRO A 69 -5.30 -12.51 16.50
N THR A 70 -4.09 -12.14 16.97
CA THR A 70 -3.90 -11.28 18.14
C THR A 70 -3.80 -9.79 17.80
N SER A 71 -3.90 -9.42 16.54
CA SER A 71 -3.89 -8.02 16.10
C SER A 71 -5.12 -7.25 16.58
N ASP A 72 -5.01 -5.92 16.61
CA ASP A 72 -6.11 -5.07 17.07
C ASP A 72 -7.32 -5.13 16.14
N ILE A 73 -7.10 -5.13 14.82
CA ILE A 73 -8.20 -5.29 13.86
C ILE A 73 -8.87 -6.68 13.99
N SER A 74 -8.12 -7.75 14.23
CA SER A 74 -8.68 -9.10 14.42
C SER A 74 -9.50 -9.20 15.70
N LYS A 75 -9.03 -8.63 16.81
CA LYS A 75 -9.79 -8.51 18.06
C LYS A 75 -11.06 -7.68 17.84
N TRP A 76 -10.92 -6.53 17.17
CA TRP A 76 -12.06 -5.67 16.84
C TRP A 76 -13.10 -6.45 16.04
N ASN A 77 -12.71 -7.20 15.01
CA ASN A 77 -13.59 -8.02 14.18
C ASN A 77 -14.32 -9.11 14.97
N ARG A 78 -13.72 -9.65 16.02
CA ARG A 78 -14.36 -10.63 16.94
C ARG A 78 -15.16 -10.00 18.07
N ASN A 79 -15.38 -8.69 18.06
CA ASN A 79 -16.08 -7.94 19.13
C ASN A 79 -15.38 -8.02 20.49
N GLU A 80 -14.09 -8.29 20.53
CA GLU A 80 -13.30 -8.22 21.75
C GLU A 80 -13.06 -6.76 22.15
N LYS A 81 -12.86 -6.51 23.44
CA LYS A 81 -12.46 -5.18 23.92
C LYS A 81 -11.05 -4.89 23.45
N VAL A 82 -10.88 -3.85 22.66
CA VAL A 82 -9.58 -3.38 22.17
C VAL A 82 -9.55 -1.85 22.13
N GLU A 83 -8.46 -1.28 22.58
CA GLU A 83 -8.14 0.13 22.35
C GLU A 83 -7.30 0.21 21.09
N VAL A 84 -7.92 0.69 20.02
CA VAL A 84 -7.23 0.84 18.75
C VAL A 84 -6.21 1.99 18.82
N ASP A 85 -5.05 1.77 18.22
CA ASP A 85 -3.96 2.72 18.22
C ASP A 85 -4.10 3.83 17.15
N GLN A 86 -3.11 4.72 17.09
CA GLN A 86 -3.08 5.78 16.08
C GLN A 86 -2.93 5.24 14.65
N HIS A 87 -2.30 4.07 14.43
CA HIS A 87 -2.14 3.47 13.10
C HIS A 87 -3.50 3.03 12.57
N PHE A 88 -4.28 2.33 13.41
CA PHE A 88 -5.64 1.96 13.09
C PHE A 88 -6.48 3.19 12.73
N MET A 89 -6.43 4.24 13.56
CA MET A 89 -7.22 5.45 13.35
C MET A 89 -6.83 6.23 12.10
N ARG A 90 -5.55 6.28 11.75
CA ARG A 90 -5.09 6.93 10.50
C ARG A 90 -5.66 6.21 9.27
N VAL A 91 -5.59 4.88 9.25
CA VAL A 91 -6.13 4.08 8.14
C VAL A 91 -7.66 4.13 8.12
N PHE A 92 -8.32 4.04 9.28
CA PHE A 92 -9.77 4.20 9.41
C PHE A 92 -10.27 5.52 8.83
N ASN A 93 -9.65 6.64 9.19
CA ASN A 93 -10.04 7.96 8.73
C ASN A 93 -9.79 8.15 7.22
N ALA A 94 -8.66 7.68 6.71
CA ALA A 94 -8.39 7.70 5.27
C ALA A 94 -9.39 6.84 4.49
N SER A 95 -9.70 5.65 5.00
CA SER A 95 -10.74 4.77 4.44
C SER A 95 -12.11 5.44 4.42
N LYS A 96 -12.47 6.18 5.49
CA LYS A 96 -13.74 6.91 5.59
C LYS A 96 -13.84 8.03 4.54
N LYS A 97 -12.71 8.72 4.29
CA LYS A 97 -12.61 9.71 3.22
C LYS A 97 -12.86 9.06 1.86
N ILE A 98 -12.09 8.02 1.51
CA ILE A 98 -12.21 7.35 0.22
C ILE A 98 -13.61 6.72 0.03
N PHE A 99 -14.18 6.10 1.09
CA PHE A 99 -15.56 5.59 1.08
C PHE A 99 -16.55 6.66 0.68
N LYS A 100 -16.48 7.85 1.31
CA LYS A 100 -17.39 8.95 1.04
C LYS A 100 -17.23 9.48 -0.39
N GLU A 101 -16.01 9.73 -0.83
CA GLU A 101 -15.69 10.26 -2.15
C GLU A 101 -16.06 9.28 -3.27
N SER A 102 -15.80 7.98 -3.06
CA SER A 102 -16.14 6.91 -4.02
C SER A 102 -17.61 6.49 -3.98
N LYS A 103 -18.45 7.09 -3.12
CA LYS A 103 -19.85 6.71 -2.91
C LYS A 103 -20.02 5.21 -2.59
N GLY A 104 -19.12 4.70 -1.75
CA GLY A 104 -19.13 3.33 -1.26
C GLY A 104 -18.49 2.29 -2.18
N VAL A 105 -17.87 2.66 -3.31
CA VAL A 105 -17.10 1.71 -4.14
C VAL A 105 -15.89 1.17 -3.37
N PHE A 106 -15.26 2.01 -2.57
CA PHE A 106 -14.29 1.56 -1.56
C PHE A 106 -15.02 1.40 -0.23
N ASP A 107 -15.13 0.18 0.25
CA ASP A 107 -15.76 -0.12 1.55
C ASP A 107 -14.96 -1.20 2.30
N PRO A 108 -14.23 -0.83 3.35
CA PRO A 108 -13.44 -1.80 4.12
C PRO A 108 -14.28 -2.75 4.97
N THR A 109 -15.62 -2.60 5.03
CA THR A 109 -16.49 -3.54 5.73
C THR A 109 -16.86 -4.77 4.89
N ILE A 110 -16.37 -4.86 3.64
CA ILE A 110 -16.60 -5.99 2.73
C ILE A 110 -15.83 -7.27 3.14
N GLY A 111 -15.02 -7.24 4.19
CA GLY A 111 -14.07 -8.28 4.55
C GLY A 111 -14.67 -9.68 4.72
N ASN A 112 -15.87 -9.82 5.29
CA ASN A 112 -16.54 -11.12 5.39
C ASN A 112 -16.88 -11.71 4.01
N VAL A 113 -17.22 -10.87 3.05
CA VAL A 113 -17.49 -11.30 1.68
C VAL A 113 -16.21 -11.69 0.96
N VAL A 114 -15.13 -10.92 1.19
CA VAL A 114 -13.77 -11.26 0.70
C VAL A 114 -13.33 -12.62 1.22
N ASN A 115 -13.59 -12.93 2.51
CA ASN A 115 -13.32 -14.24 3.09
C ASN A 115 -14.18 -15.34 2.42
N ALA A 116 -15.46 -15.10 2.17
CA ALA A 116 -16.37 -16.06 1.50
C ALA A 116 -15.88 -16.40 0.09
N TRP A 117 -15.27 -15.46 -0.63
CA TRP A 117 -14.61 -15.67 -1.92
C TRP A 117 -13.18 -16.23 -1.81
N ASN A 118 -12.75 -16.64 -0.61
CA ASN A 118 -11.45 -17.23 -0.34
C ASN A 118 -10.26 -16.31 -0.70
N PHE A 119 -10.41 -14.98 -0.51
CA PHE A 119 -9.33 -14.00 -0.68
C PHE A 119 -8.79 -13.43 0.63
N GLY A 120 -9.42 -13.74 1.76
CA GLY A 120 -9.03 -13.32 3.10
C GLY A 120 -8.16 -14.35 3.83
N PRO A 121 -7.92 -14.14 5.16
CA PRO A 121 -7.08 -15.00 5.98
C PRO A 121 -7.70 -16.37 6.29
N ASP A 122 -9.02 -16.51 6.21
CA ASP A 122 -9.71 -17.75 6.52
C ASP A 122 -9.60 -18.71 5.33
N GLU A 123 -9.00 -19.87 5.54
CA GLU A 123 -8.92 -20.94 4.53
C GLU A 123 -10.30 -21.63 4.39
N ASN A 124 -11.27 -20.92 3.87
CA ASN A 124 -12.60 -21.44 3.67
C ASN A 124 -12.77 -21.93 2.23
N LYS A 125 -13.63 -22.96 2.05
CA LYS A 125 -14.17 -23.30 0.75
C LYS A 125 -14.97 -22.10 0.22
N PHE A 126 -15.04 -21.96 -1.11
CA PHE A 126 -15.88 -20.95 -1.74
C PHE A 126 -17.33 -21.04 -1.22
N LEU A 127 -17.74 -20.07 -0.42
CA LEU A 127 -19.10 -19.91 0.12
C LEU A 127 -19.85 -18.87 -0.73
N THR A 128 -20.03 -19.18 -2.01
CA THR A 128 -20.42 -18.20 -3.03
C THR A 128 -21.87 -18.36 -3.50
N ASP A 129 -22.66 -19.18 -2.81
CA ASP A 129 -24.09 -19.24 -3.06
C ASP A 129 -24.78 -17.89 -2.75
N SER A 130 -25.83 -17.58 -3.50
CA SER A 130 -26.48 -16.27 -3.43
C SER A 130 -27.10 -15.95 -2.06
N ILE A 131 -27.55 -16.98 -1.33
CA ILE A 131 -28.16 -16.80 0.00
C ILE A 131 -27.08 -16.37 1.00
N THR A 132 -25.93 -17.06 0.99
CA THR A 132 -24.77 -16.73 1.85
C THR A 132 -24.25 -15.32 1.54
N ILE A 133 -24.01 -14.98 0.27
CA ILE A 133 -23.54 -13.65 -0.11
C ILE A 133 -24.55 -12.56 0.30
N ASN A 134 -25.85 -12.74 0.02
CA ASN A 134 -26.87 -11.78 0.41
C ASN A 134 -26.96 -11.60 1.93
N ASN A 135 -26.72 -12.64 2.72
CA ASN A 135 -26.70 -12.53 4.17
C ASN A 135 -25.48 -11.75 4.66
N LEU A 136 -24.28 -12.01 4.12
CA LEU A 136 -23.06 -11.28 4.47
C LEU A 136 -23.16 -9.80 4.09
N MET A 137 -23.76 -9.48 2.95
CA MET A 137 -23.95 -8.11 2.48
C MET A 137 -24.83 -7.25 3.41
N LYS A 138 -25.67 -7.85 4.28
CA LYS A 138 -26.44 -7.10 5.28
C LYS A 138 -25.56 -6.37 6.29
N ASP A 139 -24.34 -6.84 6.53
CA ASP A 139 -23.38 -6.26 7.47
C ASP A 139 -22.36 -5.34 6.79
N VAL A 140 -22.38 -5.20 5.45
CA VAL A 140 -21.55 -4.29 4.67
C VAL A 140 -22.14 -2.88 4.67
N GLY A 141 -21.32 -1.88 4.94
CA GLY A 141 -21.70 -0.47 4.95
C GLY A 141 -20.87 0.34 5.97
N PHE A 142 -19.80 0.95 5.49
CA PHE A 142 -18.89 1.70 6.35
C PHE A 142 -19.47 2.99 6.90
N ASP A 143 -20.54 3.51 6.32
CA ASP A 143 -21.35 4.62 6.87
C ASP A 143 -21.94 4.29 8.25
N ARG A 144 -22.27 3.00 8.50
CA ARG A 144 -22.82 2.51 9.76
C ARG A 144 -21.77 2.31 10.86
N VAL A 145 -20.49 2.42 10.53
CA VAL A 145 -19.40 2.36 11.51
C VAL A 145 -19.08 3.78 11.99
N ILE A 146 -19.45 4.09 13.21
CA ILE A 146 -19.33 5.41 13.83
C ILE A 146 -18.33 5.32 14.98
N LYS A 147 -17.26 6.12 14.93
CA LYS A 147 -16.34 6.29 16.07
C LYS A 147 -16.81 7.47 16.91
N THR A 148 -17.14 7.20 18.16
CA THR A 148 -17.38 8.22 19.18
C THR A 148 -16.10 8.44 20.00
N SER A 149 -16.13 9.38 20.95
CA SER A 149 -15.00 9.58 21.90
C SER A 149 -14.70 8.30 22.69
N GLU A 150 -15.72 7.49 23.00
CA GLU A 150 -15.59 6.35 23.91
C GLU A 150 -15.47 5.00 23.18
N LYS A 151 -16.23 4.82 22.10
CA LYS A 151 -16.35 3.50 21.43
C LYS A 151 -16.66 3.59 19.95
N PHE A 152 -16.60 2.44 19.28
CA PHE A 152 -17.21 2.23 17.97
C PHE A 152 -18.66 1.78 18.13
N ILE A 153 -19.57 2.36 17.34
CA ILE A 153 -20.96 1.91 17.16
C ILE A 153 -21.01 1.29 15.76
N ARG A 154 -21.43 0.05 15.65
CA ARG A 154 -21.46 -0.70 14.39
C ARG A 154 -22.42 -1.90 14.46
N PRO A 155 -22.87 -2.47 13.33
CA PRO A 155 -23.51 -3.78 13.33
C PRO A 155 -22.58 -4.86 13.90
N VAL A 156 -23.12 -5.82 14.63
CA VAL A 156 -22.33 -6.80 15.42
C VAL A 156 -21.42 -7.67 14.55
N ASN A 157 -21.84 -7.99 13.31
CA ASN A 157 -21.06 -8.83 12.40
C ASN A 157 -20.21 -8.02 11.41
N THR A 158 -20.10 -6.70 11.59
CA THR A 158 -19.22 -5.90 10.74
C THR A 158 -17.77 -6.40 10.84
N TYR A 159 -17.17 -6.65 9.70
CA TYR A 159 -15.78 -7.10 9.59
C TYR A 159 -14.97 -6.09 8.78
N LEU A 160 -13.99 -5.44 9.42
CA LEU A 160 -13.08 -4.53 8.76
C LEU A 160 -11.92 -5.28 8.12
N ASP A 161 -11.62 -4.93 6.89
CA ASP A 161 -10.43 -5.34 6.16
C ASP A 161 -9.77 -4.11 5.52
N PHE A 162 -8.55 -3.79 5.96
CA PHE A 162 -7.78 -2.67 5.43
C PHE A 162 -6.73 -3.09 4.38
N ASN A 163 -6.77 -4.33 3.87
CA ASN A 163 -5.75 -4.82 2.92
C ASN A 163 -5.64 -3.98 1.63
N ALA A 164 -6.70 -3.24 1.26
CA ALA A 164 -6.75 -2.37 0.10
C ALA A 164 -6.09 -0.98 0.30
N ILE A 165 -5.50 -0.72 1.48
CA ILE A 165 -4.93 0.60 1.84
C ILE A 165 -3.77 0.48 2.84
N ALA A 166 -3.72 -0.60 3.63
CA ALA A 166 -2.78 -0.74 4.74
C ALA A 166 -1.33 -0.92 4.26
N LYS A 167 -1.11 -1.49 3.07
CA LYS A 167 0.24 -1.65 2.50
C LYS A 167 0.82 -0.28 2.14
N GLY A 168 0.06 0.57 1.46
CA GLY A 168 0.44 1.95 1.18
C GLY A 168 0.67 2.76 2.45
N TYR A 169 -0.13 2.53 3.50
CA TYR A 169 0.10 3.13 4.80
C TYR A 169 1.42 2.69 5.43
N GLY A 170 1.77 1.41 5.36
CA GLY A 170 3.05 0.91 5.87
C GLY A 170 4.25 1.56 5.18
N ILE A 171 4.16 1.77 3.87
CA ILE A 171 5.16 2.51 3.09
C ILE A 171 5.29 3.94 3.60
N ASP A 172 4.17 4.62 3.85
CA ASP A 172 4.16 5.99 4.36
C ASP A 172 4.78 6.11 5.75
N VAL A 173 4.55 5.16 6.65
CA VAL A 173 5.15 5.15 7.99
C VAL A 173 6.68 5.07 7.90
N ILE A 174 7.23 4.20 7.05
CA ILE A 174 8.68 4.11 6.83
C ILE A 174 9.23 5.40 6.22
N ALA A 175 8.54 5.96 5.25
CA ALA A 175 8.93 7.21 4.60
C ALA A 175 8.92 8.41 5.58
N GLU A 176 7.89 8.50 6.42
CA GLU A 176 7.77 9.52 7.46
C GLU A 176 8.86 9.37 8.52
N TYR A 177 9.19 8.14 8.92
CA TYR A 177 10.31 7.86 9.82
C TYR A 177 11.65 8.33 9.22
N LEU A 178 11.94 7.96 7.96
CA LEU A 178 13.14 8.41 7.27
C LEU A 178 13.23 9.96 7.25
N HIS A 179 12.10 10.61 6.94
CA HIS A 179 12.03 12.07 6.91
C HIS A 179 12.30 12.68 8.31
N SER A 180 11.75 12.10 9.38
CA SER A 180 11.98 12.56 10.77
C SER A 180 13.45 12.43 11.19
N GLU A 181 14.18 11.46 10.64
CA GLU A 181 15.62 11.28 10.83
C GLU A 181 16.50 12.22 9.97
N GLY A 182 15.86 13.09 9.16
CA GLY A 182 16.53 14.02 8.26
C GLY A 182 16.96 13.40 6.93
N VAL A 183 16.47 12.19 6.61
CA VAL A 183 16.72 11.55 5.31
C VAL A 183 15.73 12.10 4.29
N THR A 184 16.22 12.85 3.31
CA THR A 184 15.39 13.52 2.29
C THR A 184 15.44 12.84 0.92
N ASN A 185 16.32 11.86 0.73
CA ASN A 185 16.48 11.15 -0.54
C ASN A 185 16.26 9.65 -0.32
N TYR A 186 15.07 9.18 -0.68
CA TYR A 186 14.70 7.77 -0.51
C TYR A 186 13.68 7.29 -1.54
N LEU A 187 13.67 5.98 -1.72
CA LEU A 187 12.61 5.18 -2.32
C LEU A 187 12.26 4.08 -1.34
N VAL A 188 10.99 4.01 -0.95
CA VAL A 188 10.40 2.92 -0.17
C VAL A 188 9.44 2.19 -1.07
N ASP A 189 9.72 0.92 -1.36
CA ASP A 189 8.90 0.02 -2.18
C ASP A 189 8.51 -1.20 -1.35
N ILE A 190 7.22 -1.54 -1.34
CA ILE A 190 6.70 -2.78 -0.78
C ILE A 190 5.73 -3.39 -1.80
N GLY A 191 6.16 -4.51 -2.41
CA GLY A 191 5.34 -5.26 -3.35
C GLY A 191 4.91 -4.49 -4.60
N GLY A 192 5.72 -3.50 -5.03
CA GLY A 192 5.49 -2.68 -6.21
C GLY A 192 4.69 -1.39 -5.95
N ASP A 193 4.15 -1.18 -4.73
CA ASP A 193 3.70 0.14 -4.32
C ASP A 193 4.84 0.89 -3.66
N MET A 194 4.88 2.21 -3.82
CA MET A 194 6.08 2.93 -3.43
C MET A 194 5.82 4.38 -3.04
N ARG A 195 6.76 4.92 -2.27
CA ARG A 195 6.88 6.36 -2.00
C ARG A 195 8.31 6.81 -2.21
N THR A 196 8.46 7.97 -2.85
CA THR A 196 9.79 8.57 -3.11
C THR A 196 9.90 9.94 -2.52
N SER A 197 11.15 10.33 -2.20
CA SER A 197 11.52 11.72 -1.88
C SER A 197 12.89 12.03 -2.48
N GLY A 198 13.08 13.29 -2.87
CA GLY A 198 14.33 13.79 -3.44
C GLY A 198 14.78 13.02 -4.68
N ILE A 199 16.07 12.72 -4.76
CA ILE A 199 16.71 12.09 -5.91
C ILE A 199 17.50 10.84 -5.54
N ASN A 200 17.71 9.97 -6.52
CA ASN A 200 18.70 8.90 -6.43
C ASN A 200 20.11 9.50 -6.50
N LYS A 201 20.80 9.58 -5.36
CA LYS A 201 22.14 10.21 -5.25
C LYS A 201 23.22 9.45 -6.02
N GLU A 202 23.11 8.12 -6.18
CA GLU A 202 24.09 7.34 -6.97
C GLU A 202 23.98 7.66 -8.46
N LYS A 203 22.77 7.89 -8.96
CA LYS A 203 22.50 8.18 -10.38
C LYS A 203 22.38 9.67 -10.67
N ASN A 204 22.38 10.51 -9.64
CA ASN A 204 22.17 11.97 -9.69
C ASN A 204 20.93 12.37 -10.53
N LYS A 205 19.82 11.62 -10.38
CA LYS A 205 18.56 11.87 -11.10
C LYS A 205 17.35 11.43 -10.25
N GLY A 206 16.15 11.85 -10.63
CA GLY A 206 14.91 11.41 -9.98
C GLY A 206 14.78 9.88 -9.93
N TRP A 207 13.94 9.39 -9.03
CA TRP A 207 13.69 7.97 -8.87
C TRP A 207 12.93 7.43 -10.09
N THR A 208 13.58 6.53 -10.83
CA THR A 208 12.96 5.85 -11.98
C THR A 208 12.28 4.58 -11.48
N VAL A 209 10.99 4.46 -11.77
CA VAL A 209 10.15 3.34 -11.36
C VAL A 209 9.44 2.74 -12.57
N GLY A 210 9.22 1.43 -12.55
CA GLY A 210 8.57 0.70 -13.63
C GLY A 210 7.09 0.48 -13.36
N ILE A 211 6.27 0.56 -14.41
CA ILE A 211 4.89 0.08 -14.41
C ILE A 211 4.89 -1.24 -15.18
N GLU A 212 4.46 -2.30 -14.53
CA GLU A 212 4.47 -3.63 -15.16
C GLU A 212 3.34 -3.80 -16.17
N ASP A 213 3.61 -4.58 -17.21
CA ASP A 213 2.58 -5.11 -18.09
C ASP A 213 1.75 -6.18 -17.36
N PRO A 214 0.43 -6.27 -17.64
CA PRO A 214 -0.44 -7.28 -17.03
C PRO A 214 -0.30 -8.64 -17.67
N ASN A 215 0.88 -9.28 -17.52
CA ASN A 215 1.15 -10.59 -18.10
C ASN A 215 0.47 -11.69 -17.28
N PHE A 216 -0.28 -12.56 -17.96
CA PHE A 216 -1.04 -13.66 -17.33
C PHE A 216 -0.24 -14.96 -17.23
N ASP A 217 0.92 -15.05 -17.88
CA ASP A 217 1.83 -16.19 -17.89
C ASP A 217 2.87 -16.16 -16.75
N GLY A 218 2.81 -15.14 -15.90
CA GLY A 218 3.75 -14.93 -14.79
C GLY A 218 5.07 -14.30 -15.23
N SER A 219 5.27 -13.98 -16.51
CA SER A 219 6.44 -13.23 -16.97
C SER A 219 6.40 -11.78 -16.45
N GLN A 220 7.56 -11.17 -16.26
CA GLN A 220 7.69 -9.78 -15.90
C GLN A 220 8.21 -8.96 -17.07
N SER A 221 7.41 -8.01 -17.50
CA SER A 221 7.83 -6.96 -18.43
C SER A 221 7.28 -5.62 -17.96
N TYR A 222 7.85 -4.53 -18.47
CA TYR A 222 7.45 -3.19 -18.07
C TYR A 222 6.76 -2.48 -19.24
N SER A 223 5.54 -2.04 -18.99
CA SER A 223 4.78 -1.19 -19.90
C SER A 223 5.44 0.16 -20.09
N LYS A 224 6.03 0.68 -19.01
CA LYS A 224 6.53 2.04 -18.95
C LYS A 224 7.49 2.23 -17.79
N ALA A 225 8.49 3.08 -17.96
CA ALA A 225 9.33 3.61 -16.88
C ALA A 225 9.06 5.11 -16.74
N ILE A 226 8.83 5.55 -15.51
CA ILE A 226 8.55 6.97 -15.18
C ILE A 226 9.49 7.48 -14.11
N THR A 227 9.62 8.79 -14.01
CA THR A 227 10.26 9.43 -12.85
C THR A 227 9.19 9.80 -11.82
N LEU A 228 9.31 9.25 -10.62
CA LEU A 228 8.46 9.57 -9.48
C LEU A 228 9.21 10.50 -8.52
N THR A 229 8.62 11.65 -8.18
CA THR A 229 9.25 12.66 -7.33
C THR A 229 8.30 13.12 -6.23
N ASN A 230 8.70 12.93 -4.97
CA ASN A 230 7.98 13.38 -3.77
C ASN A 230 6.49 12.98 -3.76
N LYS A 231 6.18 11.77 -4.23
CA LYS A 231 4.84 11.23 -4.37
C LYS A 231 4.79 9.76 -3.94
N GLY A 232 3.58 9.29 -3.69
CA GLY A 232 3.27 7.87 -3.59
C GLY A 232 2.71 7.35 -4.90
N MET A 233 2.96 6.08 -5.22
CA MET A 233 2.38 5.36 -6.34
C MET A 233 1.97 3.96 -5.89
N ALA A 234 0.81 3.51 -6.30
CA ALA A 234 0.35 2.14 -6.09
C ALA A 234 -0.34 1.61 -7.34
N THR A 235 -0.32 0.29 -7.50
CA THR A 235 -0.92 -0.38 -8.65
C THR A 235 -1.82 -1.52 -8.20
N SER A 236 -3.10 -1.43 -8.54
CA SER A 236 -4.06 -2.53 -8.47
C SER A 236 -4.15 -3.25 -9.81
N GLY A 237 -4.31 -4.57 -9.78
CA GLY A 237 -4.47 -5.36 -11.00
C GLY A 237 -5.09 -6.73 -10.73
N THR A 238 -5.84 -7.23 -11.70
CA THR A 238 -6.55 -8.53 -11.62
C THR A 238 -5.74 -9.68 -12.18
N TYR A 239 -4.57 -9.41 -12.75
CA TYR A 239 -3.74 -10.42 -13.42
C TYR A 239 -2.87 -11.25 -12.46
N ARG A 240 -2.50 -10.71 -11.29
CA ARG A 240 -1.64 -11.40 -10.30
C ARG A 240 -2.41 -12.20 -9.26
N LYS A 241 -3.53 -11.65 -8.76
CA LYS A 241 -4.35 -12.29 -7.72
C LYS A 241 -5.71 -12.64 -8.26
N PHE A 242 -5.93 -13.90 -8.51
CA PHE A 242 -7.21 -14.46 -8.92
C PHE A 242 -7.37 -15.85 -8.31
N LYS A 243 -8.59 -16.32 -8.23
CA LYS A 243 -8.94 -17.70 -7.89
C LYS A 243 -9.69 -18.33 -9.06
N MET A 244 -9.62 -19.63 -9.16
CA MET A 244 -10.41 -20.41 -10.11
C MET A 244 -11.35 -21.31 -9.31
N ASP A 245 -12.62 -21.37 -9.72
CA ASP A 245 -13.55 -22.35 -9.19
C ASP A 245 -13.33 -23.74 -9.81
N GLU A 246 -14.13 -24.73 -9.34
CA GLU A 246 -14.08 -26.11 -9.83
C GLU A 246 -14.45 -26.24 -11.31
N ASN A 247 -15.13 -25.22 -11.87
CA ASN A 247 -15.53 -25.17 -13.29
C ASN A 247 -14.50 -24.42 -14.16
N GLY A 248 -13.39 -23.95 -13.58
CA GLY A 248 -12.36 -23.18 -14.29
C GLY A 248 -12.70 -21.70 -14.49
N ASN A 249 -13.75 -21.18 -13.87
CA ASN A 249 -14.06 -19.74 -13.92
C ASN A 249 -13.06 -18.96 -13.08
N ARG A 250 -12.54 -17.86 -13.65
CA ARG A 250 -11.58 -16.98 -12.99
C ARG A 250 -12.29 -15.83 -12.29
N TYR A 251 -11.95 -15.63 -11.02
CA TYR A 251 -12.50 -14.56 -10.19
C TYR A 251 -11.39 -13.62 -9.72
N ALA A 252 -11.59 -12.33 -9.95
CA ALA A 252 -10.71 -11.29 -9.40
C ALA A 252 -10.91 -11.16 -7.88
N HIS A 253 -9.87 -10.77 -7.17
CA HIS A 253 -9.91 -10.59 -5.71
C HIS A 253 -10.63 -9.30 -5.27
N ILE A 254 -10.98 -8.40 -6.18
CA ILE A 254 -11.69 -7.16 -5.91
C ILE A 254 -13.19 -7.42 -6.00
N ILE A 255 -13.87 -7.23 -4.88
CA ILE A 255 -15.31 -7.49 -4.73
C ILE A 255 -16.08 -6.18 -4.93
N ASP A 256 -17.15 -6.24 -5.71
CA ASP A 256 -18.11 -5.16 -5.84
C ASP A 256 -18.89 -5.01 -4.52
N THR A 257 -18.75 -3.87 -3.90
CA THR A 257 -19.30 -3.56 -2.57
C THR A 257 -20.83 -3.39 -2.55
N LYS A 258 -21.47 -3.35 -3.73
CA LYS A 258 -22.93 -3.28 -3.86
C LYS A 258 -23.56 -4.66 -4.04
N THR A 259 -22.85 -5.55 -4.72
CA THR A 259 -23.40 -6.87 -5.08
C THR A 259 -22.81 -8.02 -4.26
N GLY A 260 -21.62 -7.84 -3.70
CA GLY A 260 -20.87 -8.89 -3.01
C GLY A 260 -20.20 -9.90 -3.96
N TYR A 261 -20.18 -9.65 -5.26
CA TYR A 261 -19.54 -10.51 -6.25
C TYR A 261 -18.24 -9.88 -6.78
N PRO A 262 -17.30 -10.69 -7.31
CA PRO A 262 -16.10 -10.16 -7.95
C PRO A 262 -16.44 -9.14 -9.04
N THR A 263 -15.72 -8.02 -9.06
CA THR A 263 -15.95 -6.96 -10.04
C THR A 263 -15.74 -7.48 -11.46
N ARG A 264 -16.61 -7.05 -12.37
CA ARG A 264 -16.49 -7.31 -13.80
C ARG A 264 -16.12 -6.02 -14.51
N THR A 265 -14.82 -5.72 -14.53
CA THR A 265 -14.29 -4.58 -15.28
C THR A 265 -13.34 -5.08 -16.38
N ASN A 266 -13.21 -4.30 -17.44
CA ASN A 266 -12.22 -4.55 -18.48
C ASN A 266 -10.82 -4.02 -18.11
N VAL A 267 -10.66 -3.46 -16.90
CA VAL A 267 -9.37 -2.96 -16.40
C VAL A 267 -8.49 -4.13 -15.96
N LEU A 268 -7.32 -4.25 -16.55
CA LEU A 268 -6.30 -5.25 -16.20
C LEU A 268 -5.41 -4.73 -15.08
N SER A 269 -4.98 -3.48 -15.17
CA SER A 269 -4.27 -2.79 -14.10
C SER A 269 -4.52 -1.30 -14.10
N VAL A 270 -4.42 -0.69 -12.93
CA VAL A 270 -4.48 0.75 -12.74
C VAL A 270 -3.39 1.19 -11.76
N SER A 271 -2.53 2.09 -12.21
CA SER A 271 -1.52 2.74 -11.39
C SER A 271 -1.98 4.14 -11.03
N VAL A 272 -1.91 4.47 -9.74
CA VAL A 272 -2.32 5.77 -9.20
C VAL A 272 -1.13 6.45 -8.54
N ILE A 273 -0.88 7.70 -8.91
CA ILE A 273 0.05 8.59 -8.20
C ILE A 273 -0.77 9.56 -7.37
N ALA A 274 -0.43 9.66 -6.09
CA ALA A 274 -1.11 10.51 -5.10
C ALA A 274 -0.09 11.23 -4.20
N PRO A 275 -0.51 12.18 -3.35
CA PRO A 275 0.39 12.85 -2.39
C PRO A 275 1.16 11.90 -1.48
N ASN A 276 0.58 10.75 -1.12
CA ASN A 276 1.20 9.68 -0.33
C ASN A 276 0.77 8.30 -0.84
N CYS A 277 1.43 7.24 -0.36
CA CYS A 277 1.21 5.90 -0.86
C CYS A 277 -0.10 5.28 -0.33
N MET A 278 -0.52 5.61 0.89
CA MET A 278 -1.81 5.16 1.44
C MET A 278 -2.99 5.58 0.56
N LEU A 279 -3.02 6.83 0.13
CA LEU A 279 -4.07 7.32 -0.78
C LEU A 279 -3.94 6.68 -2.16
N ALA A 280 -2.71 6.52 -2.68
CA ALA A 280 -2.49 5.85 -3.95
C ALA A 280 -3.03 4.41 -3.95
N ASP A 281 -2.78 3.64 -2.88
CA ASP A 281 -3.22 2.25 -2.69
C ASP A 281 -4.76 2.16 -2.63
N GLY A 282 -5.38 2.97 -1.76
CA GLY A 282 -6.84 3.00 -1.63
C GLY A 282 -7.55 3.41 -2.92
N TYR A 283 -7.05 4.42 -3.63
CA TYR A 283 -7.63 4.83 -4.90
C TYR A 283 -7.32 3.86 -6.05
N ALA A 284 -6.17 3.18 -6.05
CA ALA A 284 -5.89 2.16 -7.07
C ALA A 284 -6.92 1.02 -7.00
N THR A 285 -7.23 0.51 -5.81
CA THR A 285 -8.30 -0.48 -5.60
C THR A 285 -9.68 0.07 -6.00
N THR A 286 -9.98 1.32 -5.62
CA THR A 286 -11.23 2.00 -5.96
C THR A 286 -11.40 2.10 -7.48
N PHE A 287 -10.40 2.56 -8.20
CA PHE A 287 -10.46 2.78 -9.65
C PHE A 287 -10.46 1.47 -10.45
N GLN A 288 -9.83 0.43 -9.92
CA GLN A 288 -9.95 -0.93 -10.47
C GLN A 288 -11.42 -1.40 -10.44
N ALA A 289 -12.14 -1.12 -9.35
CA ALA A 289 -13.56 -1.45 -9.22
C ALA A 289 -14.47 -0.52 -10.03
N MET A 290 -14.17 0.77 -10.11
CA MET A 290 -14.95 1.76 -10.86
C MET A 290 -14.89 1.58 -12.38
N GLY A 291 -13.77 1.09 -12.89
CA GLY A 291 -13.47 1.07 -14.32
C GLY A 291 -13.11 2.45 -14.89
N VAL A 292 -12.74 2.49 -16.18
CA VAL A 292 -12.18 3.69 -16.84
C VAL A 292 -13.17 4.86 -16.83
N LYS A 293 -14.43 4.64 -17.23
CA LYS A 293 -15.43 5.71 -17.38
C LYS A 293 -15.69 6.44 -16.07
N ASN A 294 -16.07 5.71 -15.01
CA ASN A 294 -16.42 6.33 -13.73
C ASN A 294 -15.19 6.98 -13.06
N THR A 295 -14.00 6.41 -13.24
CA THR A 295 -12.75 7.03 -12.76
C THR A 295 -12.48 8.34 -13.48
N THR A 296 -12.68 8.42 -14.78
CA THR A 296 -12.49 9.68 -15.54
C THR A 296 -13.42 10.78 -15.02
N GLU A 297 -14.67 10.45 -14.73
CA GLU A 297 -15.62 11.38 -14.12
C GLU A 297 -15.21 11.80 -12.70
N PHE A 298 -14.74 10.85 -11.88
CA PHE A 298 -14.25 11.11 -10.53
C PHE A 298 -13.07 12.09 -10.52
N LEU A 299 -12.13 11.92 -11.44
CA LEU A 299 -10.92 12.74 -11.53
C LEU A 299 -11.18 14.22 -11.86
N ASN A 300 -12.35 14.61 -12.36
CA ASN A 300 -12.70 16.01 -12.60
C ASN A 300 -12.68 16.85 -11.30
N THR A 301 -12.86 16.23 -10.15
CA THR A 301 -12.84 16.89 -8.83
C THR A 301 -11.61 16.53 -7.99
N HIS A 302 -10.69 15.73 -8.53
CA HIS A 302 -9.49 15.24 -7.82
C HIS A 302 -8.23 15.44 -8.68
N PRO A 303 -7.82 16.71 -8.93
CA PRO A 303 -6.67 17.00 -9.81
C PRO A 303 -5.33 16.53 -9.23
N GLU A 304 -5.26 16.24 -7.93
CA GLU A 304 -4.07 15.72 -7.26
C GLU A 304 -3.75 14.25 -7.57
N LEU A 305 -4.73 13.51 -8.12
CA LEU A 305 -4.58 12.11 -8.48
C LEU A 305 -4.25 11.99 -9.97
N MET A 306 -3.16 11.29 -10.29
CA MET A 306 -2.77 10.97 -11.66
C MET A 306 -2.93 9.47 -11.87
N VAL A 307 -3.52 9.07 -13.00
CA VAL A 307 -3.91 7.67 -13.22
C VAL A 307 -3.42 7.14 -14.55
N TYR A 308 -2.95 5.90 -14.54
CA TYR A 308 -2.59 5.16 -15.75
C TYR A 308 -3.30 3.82 -15.77
N PHE A 309 -4.13 3.61 -16.79
CA PHE A 309 -4.85 2.37 -17.04
C PHE A 309 -4.19 1.52 -18.10
N ILE A 310 -4.23 0.19 -17.88
CA ILE A 310 -4.08 -0.82 -18.91
C ILE A 310 -5.39 -1.64 -18.88
N TYR A 311 -6.13 -1.65 -19.98
CA TYR A 311 -7.47 -2.24 -20.05
C TYR A 311 -7.76 -2.82 -21.43
N LEU A 312 -8.82 -3.62 -21.55
CA LEU A 312 -9.33 -4.12 -22.82
C LEU A 312 -10.47 -3.19 -23.32
N ASN A 313 -10.45 -2.84 -24.59
CA ASN A 313 -11.60 -2.17 -25.22
C ASN A 313 -12.73 -3.19 -25.52
N ASP A 314 -13.83 -2.72 -26.10
CA ASP A 314 -15.01 -3.54 -26.41
C ASP A 314 -14.70 -4.65 -27.43
N GLU A 315 -13.63 -4.49 -28.23
CA GLU A 315 -13.13 -5.47 -29.20
C GLU A 315 -12.13 -6.46 -28.58
N GLY A 316 -11.84 -6.33 -27.28
CA GLY A 316 -10.86 -7.15 -26.56
C GLY A 316 -9.41 -6.75 -26.81
N ALA A 317 -9.15 -5.61 -27.47
CA ALA A 317 -7.80 -5.13 -27.71
C ALA A 317 -7.22 -4.36 -26.52
N LEU A 318 -5.94 -4.58 -26.24
CA LEU A 318 -5.22 -3.92 -25.14
C LEU A 318 -5.10 -2.41 -25.40
N GLN A 319 -5.52 -1.60 -24.42
CA GLN A 319 -5.45 -0.16 -24.45
C GLN A 319 -4.68 0.38 -23.23
N LYS A 320 -4.05 1.54 -23.42
CA LYS A 320 -3.31 2.26 -22.37
C LYS A 320 -3.80 3.71 -22.33
N LEU A 321 -4.16 4.19 -21.14
CA LEU A 321 -4.73 5.53 -20.96
C LEU A 321 -4.07 6.25 -19.79
N SER A 322 -3.53 7.44 -20.03
CA SER A 322 -3.00 8.34 -18.99
C SER A 322 -3.99 9.47 -18.71
N LEU A 323 -4.31 9.74 -17.46
CA LEU A 323 -5.24 10.79 -17.01
C LEU A 323 -4.54 11.72 -16.01
N ASN A 324 -5.01 12.96 -15.93
CA ASN A 324 -4.54 14.02 -15.02
C ASN A 324 -3.01 14.21 -15.03
N GLY A 325 -2.41 14.15 -16.22
CA GLY A 325 -0.97 14.41 -16.34
C GLY A 325 -0.07 13.30 -15.79
N PHE A 326 -0.56 12.06 -15.76
CA PHE A 326 0.30 10.92 -15.41
C PHE A 326 1.59 10.95 -16.26
N PRO A 327 2.81 10.80 -15.67
CA PRO A 327 4.07 10.98 -16.37
C PRO A 327 4.18 10.15 -17.65
N LYS A 328 4.82 10.73 -18.69
CA LYS A 328 5.04 10.05 -19.99
C LYS A 328 6.16 9.04 -19.92
#